data_178b5476e8df0b72cc07006a0c72a774
#
_entry.id   178b5476e8df0b72cc07006a0c72a774
#
_cell.length_a   1.000
_cell.length_b   1.000
_cell.length_c   1.000
_cell.angle_alpha   90.00
_cell.angle_beta   90.00
_cell.angle_gamma   90.00
#
_symmetry.space_group_name_H-M   'P 1'
#
loop_
_entity.id
_entity.type
_entity.pdbx_description
1 polymer ?
#
loop_
_entity_poly.entity_id
_entity_poly.type
_entity_poly.pdbx_seq_one_letter_code
_entity_poly.pdbx_strand_id
1 'polypeptide(L)'
;SDLKILNSGQSRFVARGAIAIAGFVVFSVSIFLAVHTDNLYMTIVWLSLCLGGVGISMGMSWAAATDLGRNFSGTVSGWMNLWGNVGALISPLLAGIVVDHLGWSMTLQLLIVPAIIAAILWFFVKPDKPLVVSEEHVNK
;
A
#
# COMPACT_ATOMS: atom_id res chain seq x y z
N SER A 1 18.48 -26.15 13.53
CA SER A 1 17.63 -25.08 14.08
C SER A 1 17.61 -23.85 13.15
N ASP A 2 18.75 -23.46 12.57
CA ASP A 2 18.90 -22.23 11.79
C ASP A 2 18.27 -22.27 10.39
N LEU A 3 18.19 -23.44 9.77
CA LEU A 3 17.53 -23.64 8.48
C LEU A 3 16.01 -23.37 8.52
N LYS A 4 15.36 -23.61 9.68
CA LYS A 4 13.93 -23.27 9.86
C LYS A 4 13.69 -21.77 9.97
N ILE A 5 14.65 -21.01 10.49
CA ILE A 5 14.56 -19.55 10.62
C ILE A 5 14.73 -18.87 9.26
N LEU A 6 15.61 -19.37 8.41
CA LEU A 6 15.80 -18.88 7.03
C LEU A 6 14.56 -19.11 6.16
N ASN A 7 13.93 -20.29 6.26
CA ASN A 7 12.68 -20.58 5.55
C ASN A 7 11.49 -19.76 6.08
N SER A 8 11.50 -19.38 7.36
CA SER A 8 10.42 -18.54 7.93
C SER A 8 10.50 -17.08 7.50
N GLY A 9 11.68 -16.59 7.09
CA GLY A 9 11.86 -15.24 6.54
C GLY A 9 11.18 -15.05 5.17
N GLN A 10 11.38 -16.01 4.27
CA GLN A 10 10.71 -16.03 2.95
C GLN A 10 9.19 -16.15 3.08
N SER A 11 8.70 -17.00 3.97
CA SER A 11 7.27 -17.18 4.20
C SER A 11 6.62 -15.93 4.82
N ARG A 12 7.30 -15.21 5.69
CA ARG A 12 6.79 -13.98 6.32
C ARG A 12 6.61 -12.85 5.30
N PHE A 13 7.47 -12.78 4.31
CA PHE A 13 7.41 -11.71 3.33
C PHE A 13 6.34 -11.95 2.26
N VAL A 14 6.21 -13.17 1.78
CA VAL A 14 5.10 -13.57 0.90
C VAL A 14 3.76 -13.33 1.61
N ALA A 15 3.68 -13.63 2.91
CA ALA A 15 2.51 -13.36 3.72
C ALA A 15 2.19 -11.85 3.82
N ARG A 16 3.19 -10.98 4.02
CA ARG A 16 3.00 -9.51 4.07
C ARG A 16 2.53 -8.94 2.74
N GLY A 17 3.12 -9.39 1.63
CA GLY A 17 2.69 -9.00 0.29
C GLY A 17 1.25 -9.43 0.01
N ALA A 18 0.88 -10.65 0.37
CA ALA A 18 -0.48 -11.15 0.24
C ALA A 18 -1.48 -10.33 1.09
N ILE A 19 -1.11 -9.96 2.31
CA ILE A 19 -1.93 -9.12 3.20
C ILE A 19 -2.11 -7.71 2.61
N ALA A 20 -1.05 -7.11 2.07
CA ALA A 20 -1.12 -5.79 1.43
C ALA A 20 -2.04 -5.82 0.20
N ILE A 21 -1.89 -6.83 -0.66
CA ILE A 21 -2.73 -7.03 -1.84
C ILE A 21 -4.19 -7.25 -1.43
N ALA A 22 -4.44 -8.08 -0.40
CA ALA A 22 -5.78 -8.28 0.14
C ALA A 22 -6.40 -6.97 0.63
N GLY A 23 -5.62 -6.10 1.28
CA GLY A 23 -6.06 -4.77 1.69
C GLY A 23 -6.49 -3.88 0.51
N PHE A 24 -5.74 -3.87 -0.60
CA PHE A 24 -6.12 -3.14 -1.81
C PHE A 24 -7.35 -3.73 -2.50
N VAL A 25 -7.51 -5.05 -2.47
CA VAL A 25 -8.72 -5.73 -2.98
C VAL A 25 -9.94 -5.35 -2.15
N VAL A 26 -9.83 -5.41 -0.81
CA VAL A 26 -10.90 -4.98 0.10
C VAL A 26 -11.26 -3.51 -0.15
N PHE A 27 -10.27 -2.63 -0.28
CA PHE A 27 -10.48 -1.23 -0.62
C PHE A 27 -11.28 -1.07 -1.92
N SER A 28 -10.85 -1.72 -3.00
CA SER A 28 -11.46 -1.60 -4.32
C SER A 28 -12.89 -2.12 -4.35
N VAL A 29 -13.13 -3.29 -3.76
CA VAL A 29 -14.46 -3.90 -3.67
C VAL A 29 -15.39 -3.03 -2.79
N SER A 30 -14.88 -2.53 -1.67
CA SER A 30 -15.68 -1.70 -0.75
C SER A 30 -16.09 -0.39 -1.38
N ILE A 31 -15.20 0.29 -2.12
CA ILE A 31 -15.55 1.51 -2.87
C ILE A 31 -16.61 1.22 -3.93
N PHE A 32 -16.42 0.15 -4.69
CA PHE A 32 -17.38 -0.23 -5.72
C PHE A 32 -18.78 -0.46 -5.11
N LEU A 33 -18.87 -1.20 -4.03
CA LEU A 33 -20.13 -1.48 -3.34
C LEU A 33 -20.73 -0.23 -2.69
N ALA A 34 -19.90 0.65 -2.10
CA ALA A 34 -20.36 1.89 -1.49
C ALA A 34 -21.06 2.81 -2.50
N VAL A 35 -20.53 2.89 -3.72
CA VAL A 35 -21.11 3.76 -4.78
C VAL A 35 -22.40 3.20 -5.36
N HIS A 36 -22.60 1.86 -5.32
CA HIS A 36 -23.80 1.22 -5.88
C HIS A 36 -24.85 0.87 -4.81
N THR A 37 -24.67 1.35 -3.58
CA THR A 37 -25.59 1.09 -2.48
C THR A 37 -26.42 2.34 -2.18
N ASP A 38 -27.77 2.22 -2.22
CA ASP A 38 -28.68 3.30 -1.89
C ASP A 38 -28.95 3.46 -0.39
N ASN A 39 -28.52 2.49 0.43
CA ASN A 39 -28.73 2.48 1.87
C ASN A 39 -27.56 3.18 2.60
N LEU A 40 -27.86 4.30 3.27
CA LEU A 40 -26.88 5.08 4.01
C LEU A 40 -26.06 4.26 5.01
N TYR A 41 -26.68 3.36 5.77
CA TYR A 41 -25.97 2.55 6.75
C TYR A 41 -24.99 1.60 6.08
N MET A 42 -25.39 0.97 4.99
CA MET A 42 -24.51 0.08 4.22
C MET A 42 -23.36 0.86 3.57
N THR A 43 -23.61 2.05 3.06
CA THR A 43 -22.57 2.94 2.54
C THR A 43 -21.52 3.26 3.60
N ILE A 44 -21.93 3.57 4.83
CA ILE A 44 -21.00 3.82 5.94
C ILE A 44 -20.18 2.56 6.25
N VAL A 45 -20.80 1.40 6.27
CA VAL A 45 -20.09 0.12 6.50
C VAL A 45 -19.03 -0.11 5.40
N TRP A 46 -19.39 0.05 4.14
CA TRP A 46 -18.46 -0.12 3.02
C TRP A 46 -17.30 0.88 3.06
N LEU A 47 -17.57 2.15 3.36
CA LEU A 47 -16.53 3.16 3.52
C LEU A 47 -15.60 2.87 4.71
N SER A 48 -16.14 2.33 5.81
CA SER A 48 -15.33 1.90 6.96
C SER A 48 -14.41 0.72 6.60
N LEU A 49 -14.90 -0.26 5.85
CA LEU A 49 -14.10 -1.37 5.35
C LEU A 49 -13.03 -0.89 4.35
N CYS A 50 -13.36 0.09 3.52
CA CYS A 50 -12.41 0.74 2.61
C CYS A 50 -11.22 1.34 3.39
N LEU A 51 -11.48 2.13 4.43
CA LEU A 51 -10.44 2.70 5.29
C LEU A 51 -9.61 1.62 6.00
N GLY A 52 -10.26 0.55 6.46
CA GLY A 52 -9.58 -0.60 7.04
C GLY A 52 -8.62 -1.27 6.05
N GLY A 53 -9.04 -1.48 4.80
CA GLY A 53 -8.24 -2.05 3.73
C GLY A 53 -6.99 -1.22 3.42
N VAL A 54 -7.14 0.10 3.30
CA VAL A 54 -6.00 1.03 3.12
C VAL A 54 -5.06 0.98 4.32
N GLY A 55 -5.60 1.00 5.55
CA GLY A 55 -4.80 0.96 6.77
C GLY A 55 -3.92 -0.29 6.84
N ILE A 56 -4.47 -1.46 6.49
CA ILE A 56 -3.73 -2.72 6.42
C ILE A 56 -2.61 -2.64 5.37
N SER A 57 -2.91 -2.19 4.15
CA SER A 57 -1.94 -2.08 3.07
C SER A 57 -0.82 -1.09 3.41
N MET A 58 -1.16 0.02 4.04
CA MET A 58 -0.20 1.03 4.50
C MET A 58 0.72 0.48 5.58
N GLY A 59 0.18 -0.23 6.57
CA GLY A 59 0.98 -0.89 7.62
C GLY A 59 1.99 -1.89 7.04
N MET A 60 1.59 -2.68 6.06
CA MET A 60 2.48 -3.62 5.37
C MET A 60 3.56 -2.90 4.56
N SER A 61 3.24 -1.76 3.93
CA SER A 61 4.20 -0.93 3.19
C SER A 61 5.28 -0.35 4.10
N TRP A 62 4.90 0.16 5.28
CA TRP A 62 5.85 0.62 6.29
C TRP A 62 6.74 -0.51 6.80
N ALA A 63 6.16 -1.68 7.10
CA ALA A 63 6.93 -2.84 7.52
C ALA A 63 7.92 -3.30 6.45
N ALA A 64 7.52 -3.27 5.17
CA ALA A 64 8.42 -3.60 4.06
C ALA A 64 9.55 -2.57 3.91
N ALA A 65 9.26 -1.27 4.02
CA ALA A 65 10.26 -0.21 3.92
C ALA A 65 11.32 -0.31 5.03
N THR A 66 10.91 -0.61 6.26
CA THR A 66 11.84 -0.80 7.39
C THR A 66 12.70 -2.05 7.23
N ASP A 67 12.14 -3.16 6.76
CA ASP A 67 12.88 -4.40 6.55
C ASP A 67 13.91 -4.29 5.40
N LEU A 68 13.53 -3.63 4.29
CA LEU A 68 14.41 -3.37 3.16
C LEU A 68 15.55 -2.42 3.52
N GLY A 69 15.26 -1.42 4.32
CA GLY A 69 16.21 -0.38 4.70
C GLY A 69 17.27 -0.84 5.69
N ARG A 70 17.01 -1.84 6.53
CA ARG A 70 17.91 -2.27 7.61
C ARG A 70 18.58 -1.08 8.32
N ASN A 71 19.90 -0.92 8.15
CA ASN A 71 20.68 0.18 8.73
C ASN A 71 20.30 1.56 8.16
N PHE A 72 19.65 1.62 6.99
CA PHE A 72 19.15 2.82 6.31
C PHE A 72 17.63 2.90 6.31
N SER A 73 16.97 2.23 7.24
CA SER A 73 15.50 2.17 7.32
C SER A 73 14.86 3.56 7.37
N GLY A 74 15.48 4.52 8.06
CA GLY A 74 15.03 5.91 8.11
C GLY A 74 15.04 6.58 6.73
N THR A 75 16.08 6.37 5.92
CA THR A 75 16.19 6.93 4.58
C THR A 75 15.16 6.34 3.63
N VAL A 76 15.00 5.01 3.64
CA VAL A 76 14.02 4.32 2.78
C VAL A 76 12.59 4.70 3.16
N SER A 77 12.29 4.73 4.44
CA SER A 77 10.97 5.14 4.94
C SER A 77 10.69 6.64 4.67
N GLY A 78 11.71 7.49 4.82
CA GLY A 78 11.62 8.93 4.49
C GLY A 78 11.34 9.15 3.00
N TRP A 79 12.01 8.42 2.12
CA TRP A 79 11.75 8.45 0.68
C TRP A 79 10.33 8.00 0.33
N MET A 80 9.87 6.90 0.91
CA MET A 80 8.50 6.42 0.73
C MET A 80 7.48 7.46 1.21
N ASN A 81 7.72 8.05 2.38
CA ASN A 81 6.83 9.08 2.95
C ASN A 81 6.79 10.35 2.10
N LEU A 82 7.93 10.76 1.52
CA LEU A 82 7.99 11.91 0.60
C LEU A 82 7.02 11.74 -0.57
N TRP A 83 7.08 10.59 -1.26
CA TRP A 83 6.19 10.32 -2.39
C TRP A 83 4.72 10.17 -1.96
N GLY A 84 4.48 9.61 -0.78
CA GLY A 84 3.15 9.56 -0.19
C GLY A 84 2.56 10.97 0.03
N ASN A 85 3.36 11.90 0.56
CA ASN A 85 2.92 13.29 0.77
C ASN A 85 2.75 14.07 -0.54
N VAL A 86 3.58 13.83 -1.56
CA VAL A 86 3.37 14.39 -2.91
C VAL A 86 2.03 13.93 -3.47
N GLY A 87 1.70 12.64 -3.34
CA GLY A 87 0.40 12.12 -3.73
C GLY A 87 -0.75 12.74 -2.94
N ALA A 88 -0.59 12.90 -1.62
CA ALA A 88 -1.60 13.51 -0.76
C ALA A 88 -1.85 14.99 -1.09
N LEU A 89 -0.83 15.71 -1.57
CA LEU A 89 -0.96 17.10 -2.03
C LEU A 89 -1.72 17.19 -3.36
N ILE A 90 -1.44 16.31 -4.29
CA ILE A 90 -2.00 16.33 -5.65
C ILE A 90 -3.43 15.76 -5.67
N SER A 91 -3.70 14.75 -4.85
CA SER A 91 -4.97 14.00 -4.86
C SER A 91 -6.22 14.88 -4.66
N PRO A 92 -6.29 15.83 -3.72
CA PRO A 92 -7.47 16.69 -3.55
C PRO A 92 -7.73 17.60 -4.75
N LEU A 93 -6.66 18.08 -5.41
CA LEU A 93 -6.77 18.92 -6.61
C LEU A 93 -7.38 18.14 -7.77
N LEU A 94 -6.86 16.93 -8.00
CA LEU A 94 -7.41 16.03 -9.03
C LEU A 94 -8.85 15.63 -8.71
N ALA A 95 -9.14 15.31 -7.45
CA ALA A 95 -10.48 14.93 -7.00
C ALA A 95 -11.47 16.08 -7.22
N GLY A 96 -11.09 17.33 -6.92
CA GLY A 96 -11.93 18.50 -7.17
C GLY A 96 -12.29 18.65 -8.65
N ILE A 97 -11.30 18.58 -9.54
CA ILE A 97 -11.53 18.67 -11.00
C ILE A 97 -12.46 17.54 -11.48
N VAL A 98 -12.22 16.32 -11.01
CA VAL A 98 -13.04 15.17 -11.43
C VAL A 98 -14.47 15.27 -10.90
N VAL A 99 -14.65 15.71 -9.66
CA VAL A 99 -15.99 15.90 -9.08
C VAL A 99 -16.80 16.92 -9.86
N ASP A 100 -16.19 18.03 -10.28
CA ASP A 100 -16.86 19.07 -11.04
C ASP A 100 -17.36 18.60 -12.42
N HIS A 101 -16.63 17.67 -13.05
CA HIS A 101 -16.97 17.17 -14.38
C HIS A 101 -17.77 15.86 -14.40
N LEU A 102 -17.51 14.95 -13.47
CA LEU A 102 -18.02 13.58 -13.48
C LEU A 102 -18.84 13.21 -12.23
N GLY A 103 -18.85 14.09 -11.22
CA GLY A 103 -19.57 13.87 -9.97
C GLY A 103 -18.85 12.93 -8.98
N TRP A 104 -19.40 12.84 -7.77
CA TRP A 104 -18.81 12.10 -6.66
C TRP A 104 -18.67 10.59 -6.89
N SER A 105 -19.68 9.97 -7.51
CA SER A 105 -19.68 8.53 -7.77
C SER A 105 -18.51 8.11 -8.65
N MET A 106 -18.27 8.83 -9.74
CA MET A 106 -17.14 8.54 -10.64
C MET A 106 -15.80 8.85 -9.99
N THR A 107 -15.73 9.93 -9.21
CA THR A 107 -14.50 10.29 -8.49
C THR A 107 -14.08 9.20 -7.53
N LEU A 108 -15.01 8.62 -6.77
CA LEU A 108 -14.72 7.50 -5.88
C LEU A 108 -14.30 6.24 -6.65
N GLN A 109 -14.97 5.93 -7.75
CA GLN A 109 -14.61 4.76 -8.57
C GLN A 109 -13.22 4.89 -9.19
N LEU A 110 -12.80 6.09 -9.57
CA LEU A 110 -11.47 6.32 -10.11
C LEU A 110 -10.34 6.00 -9.11
N LEU A 111 -10.60 6.02 -7.79
CA LEU A 111 -9.63 5.60 -6.79
C LEU A 111 -9.31 4.09 -6.85
N ILE A 112 -10.15 3.29 -7.50
CA ILE A 112 -9.90 1.86 -7.70
C ILE A 112 -8.70 1.66 -8.64
N VAL A 113 -8.49 2.53 -9.62
CA VAL A 113 -7.39 2.40 -10.59
C VAL A 113 -6.01 2.42 -9.92
N PRO A 114 -5.65 3.45 -9.14
CA PRO A 114 -4.36 3.45 -8.44
C PRO A 114 -4.25 2.32 -7.40
N ALA A 115 -5.34 1.87 -6.79
CA ALA A 115 -5.32 0.74 -5.86
C ALA A 115 -4.98 -0.58 -6.58
N ILE A 116 -5.53 -0.81 -7.76
CA ILE A 116 -5.19 -1.99 -8.58
C ILE A 116 -3.73 -1.92 -9.04
N ILE A 117 -3.28 -0.75 -9.49
CA ILE A 117 -1.86 -0.55 -9.88
C ILE A 117 -0.95 -0.85 -8.69
N ALA A 118 -1.26 -0.34 -7.49
CA ALA A 118 -0.50 -0.61 -6.29
C ALA A 118 -0.48 -2.11 -5.94
N ALA A 119 -1.62 -2.81 -6.04
CA ALA A 119 -1.70 -4.25 -5.83
C ALA A 119 -0.82 -5.03 -6.82
N ILE A 120 -0.80 -4.63 -8.09
CA ILE A 120 0.05 -5.24 -9.12
C ILE A 120 1.53 -4.99 -8.83
N LEU A 121 1.90 -3.76 -8.45
CA LEU A 121 3.28 -3.40 -8.11
C LEU A 121 3.82 -4.21 -6.94
N TRP A 122 2.97 -4.65 -6.00
CA TRP A 122 3.38 -5.53 -4.91
C TRP A 122 3.92 -6.88 -5.36
N PHE A 123 3.52 -7.40 -6.53
CA PHE A 123 4.11 -8.63 -7.10
C PHE A 123 5.57 -8.45 -7.53
N PHE A 124 5.98 -7.22 -7.82
CA PHE A 124 7.36 -6.90 -8.23
C PHE A 124 8.27 -6.57 -7.06
N VAL A 125 7.71 -6.28 -5.89
CA VAL A 125 8.50 -6.02 -4.68
C VAL A 125 9.12 -7.35 -4.22
N LYS A 126 10.43 -7.53 -4.45
CA LYS A 126 11.23 -8.67 -4.00
C LYS A 126 12.11 -8.22 -2.84
N PRO A 127 11.71 -8.48 -1.60
CA PRO A 127 12.44 -8.03 -0.43
C PRO A 127 13.58 -8.96 0.01
N ASP A 128 13.74 -10.08 -0.67
CA ASP A 128 14.80 -11.04 -0.36
C ASP A 128 16.22 -10.52 -0.65
N LYS A 129 16.33 -9.35 -1.26
CA LYS A 129 17.61 -8.66 -1.47
C LYS A 129 17.60 -7.34 -0.69
N PRO A 130 18.01 -7.36 0.59
CA PRO A 130 18.27 -6.10 1.27
C PRO A 130 19.31 -5.31 0.47
N LEU A 131 19.14 -3.99 0.45
CA LEU A 131 20.16 -3.08 -0.08
C LEU A 131 21.38 -3.16 0.82
N VAL A 132 22.18 -4.22 0.66
CA VAL A 132 23.44 -4.39 1.37
C VAL A 132 24.48 -3.60 0.60
N VAL A 133 24.85 -2.44 1.12
CA VAL A 133 26.18 -1.91 0.88
C VAL A 133 27.11 -2.82 1.69
N SER A 134 27.85 -3.68 1.03
CA SER A 134 28.84 -4.54 1.65
C SER A 134 29.87 -3.65 2.37
N GLU A 135 30.02 -3.83 3.67
CA GLU A 135 31.05 -3.17 4.49
C GLU A 135 32.49 -3.64 4.13
N GLU A 136 32.68 -4.28 2.99
CA GLU A 136 33.97 -4.84 2.58
C GLU A 136 35.01 -3.79 2.15
N HIS A 137 34.66 -2.51 2.10
CA HIS A 137 35.59 -1.44 1.68
C HIS A 137 35.99 -0.42 2.77
N VAL A 138 35.62 -0.63 4.03
CA VAL A 138 36.01 0.30 5.12
C VAL A 138 37.25 -0.16 5.88
N ASN A 139 37.74 -1.39 5.66
CA ASN A 139 38.94 -1.93 6.33
C ASN A 139 40.11 -2.20 5.34
N LYS A 140 40.45 -1.21 4.52
CA LYS A 140 41.77 -1.16 3.87
C LYS A 140 42.39 0.20 4.02
#